data_79eac75d49790f49e6c9b5de5751aed8
#
_entry.id   79eac75d49790f49e6c9b5de5751aed8
#
_cell.length_a   1.000
_cell.length_b   1.000
_cell.length_c   1.000
_cell.angle_alpha   90.00
_cell.angle_beta   90.00
_cell.angle_gamma   90.00
#
_symmetry.space_group_name_H-M   'P 1'
#
loop_
_entity.id
_entity.type
_entity.pdbx_description
1 polymer ?
#
loop_
_entity_poly.entity_id
_entity_poly.type
_entity_poly.pdbx_seq_one_letter_code
_entity_poly.pdbx_strand_id
1 'polypeptide(L)'
;MFGSVNPQQAMKHQNHSYSEFDFDLPLGSDYNPSRHSMSKGLTSDERLAIAKDFLKTCKGKSFSTLLADPPWQFQNRTGKVAPEHRRLNRYQTMTLDDIKSLPVASVANETAHLYLWVPNALLPEGLEVLSAWGFHYKSNIIWHKIRKDGGSDGRGVGFYFRNVTEILLFGVRGKKARTLAPGRSQVNMLQTQKREHSRKPDEQYKLIESCSPGPYLEMFSRGIRKGWTVWGNQADEGYSPDWSTYKNHSRAVA
;
A
#
# COMPACT_ATOMS: atom_id res chain seq x y z
N MET A 1 45.77 -16.01 34.46
CA MET A 1 46.26 -16.63 33.20
C MET A 1 45.04 -16.81 32.30
N PHE A 2 44.90 -15.90 31.35
CA PHE A 2 43.79 -15.97 30.35
C PHE A 2 44.40 -16.49 29.05
N GLY A 3 43.95 -17.71 28.65
CA GLY A 3 44.36 -18.31 27.38
C GLY A 3 43.70 -17.63 26.22
N SER A 4 44.46 -17.09 25.30
CA SER A 4 44.02 -16.53 24.04
C SER A 4 43.56 -17.63 23.09
N VAL A 5 42.29 -17.61 22.69
CA VAL A 5 41.75 -18.48 21.65
C VAL A 5 42.04 -17.81 20.27
N ASN A 6 42.75 -18.52 19.40
CA ASN A 6 43.13 -18.08 18.08
C ASN A 6 41.91 -18.06 17.12
N PRO A 7 41.62 -16.93 16.44
CA PRO A 7 40.46 -16.79 15.55
C PRO A 7 40.53 -17.56 14.23
N GLN A 8 41.61 -18.21 13.91
CA GLN A 8 41.81 -18.82 12.60
C GLN A 8 41.39 -20.30 12.44
N GLN A 9 40.81 -20.90 13.47
CA GLN A 9 40.33 -22.30 13.37
C GLN A 9 38.82 -22.52 13.17
N ALA A 10 38.06 -21.47 12.98
CA ALA A 10 36.60 -21.56 12.82
C ALA A 10 36.09 -21.50 11.36
N MET A 11 36.96 -21.58 10.36
CA MET A 11 36.54 -21.67 8.94
C MET A 11 36.94 -23.02 8.34
N LYS A 12 36.28 -24.09 8.72
CA LYS A 12 36.19 -25.31 7.92
C LYS A 12 34.79 -25.47 7.37
N HIS A 13 34.68 -25.06 6.11
CA HIS A 13 33.84 -25.58 5.04
C HIS A 13 32.66 -26.47 5.44
N GLN A 14 31.45 -25.90 5.37
CA GLN A 14 30.30 -26.64 4.88
C GLN A 14 29.84 -25.96 3.59
N ASN A 15 30.38 -26.42 2.46
CA ASN A 15 29.75 -26.26 1.16
C ASN A 15 28.44 -27.06 1.20
N HIS A 16 27.35 -26.40 1.59
CA HIS A 16 26.02 -26.88 1.25
C HIS A 16 25.69 -26.32 -0.12
N SER A 17 25.85 -27.18 -1.13
CA SER A 17 25.18 -26.98 -2.41
C SER A 17 23.69 -26.76 -2.12
N TYR A 18 23.18 -25.59 -2.47
CA TYR A 18 21.75 -25.37 -2.59
C TYR A 18 21.27 -26.25 -3.75
N SER A 19 20.84 -27.48 -3.44
CA SER A 19 20.02 -28.25 -4.34
C SER A 19 18.72 -27.50 -4.54
N GLU A 20 18.36 -27.34 -5.80
CA GLU A 20 17.06 -26.88 -6.26
C GLU A 20 15.97 -27.49 -5.37
N PHE A 21 15.25 -26.63 -4.64
CA PHE A 21 14.01 -27.02 -4.01
C PHE A 21 12.97 -27.13 -5.12
N ASP A 22 12.84 -28.30 -5.69
CA ASP A 22 11.69 -28.71 -6.46
C ASP A 22 10.45 -28.62 -5.56
N PHE A 23 9.71 -27.52 -5.69
CA PHE A 23 8.35 -27.42 -5.15
C PHE A 23 7.39 -28.17 -6.07
N ASP A 24 7.52 -29.48 -6.14
CA ASP A 24 6.44 -30.35 -6.61
C ASP A 24 5.35 -30.41 -5.55
N LEU A 25 4.55 -29.36 -5.47
CA LEU A 25 3.23 -29.47 -4.85
C LEU A 25 2.36 -30.28 -5.80
N PRO A 26 1.72 -31.39 -5.36
CA PRO A 26 0.81 -32.14 -6.19
C PRO A 26 -0.32 -31.21 -6.65
N LEU A 27 -0.34 -30.92 -7.94
CA LEU A 27 -1.47 -30.28 -8.59
C LEU A 27 -2.65 -31.24 -8.45
N GLY A 28 -3.55 -30.96 -7.51
CA GLY A 28 -4.80 -31.67 -7.40
C GLY A 28 -5.52 -31.60 -8.75
N SER A 29 -5.98 -32.71 -9.24
CA SER A 29 -6.64 -32.94 -10.53
C SER A 29 -7.94 -32.14 -10.75
N ASP A 30 -8.31 -31.26 -9.84
CA ASP A 30 -9.57 -30.48 -9.85
C ASP A 30 -9.40 -29.03 -10.26
N TYR A 31 -8.24 -28.63 -10.85
CA TYR A 31 -8.08 -27.29 -11.37
C TYR A 31 -8.90 -27.12 -12.64
N ASN A 32 -10.06 -26.46 -12.52
CA ASN A 32 -10.86 -26.01 -13.65
C ASN A 32 -10.70 -24.48 -13.84
N PRO A 33 -9.92 -24.04 -14.83
CA PRO A 33 -9.67 -22.61 -15.07
C PRO A 33 -10.91 -21.82 -15.48
N SER A 34 -11.99 -22.48 -15.91
CA SER A 34 -13.21 -21.83 -16.39
C SER A 34 -14.18 -21.37 -15.29
N ARG A 35 -13.92 -21.66 -14.00
CA ARG A 35 -14.79 -21.26 -12.88
C ARG A 35 -14.39 -19.95 -12.19
N HIS A 36 -13.35 -19.28 -12.64
CA HIS A 36 -12.94 -18.00 -12.08
C HIS A 36 -13.40 -16.89 -13.02
N SER A 37 -14.46 -16.20 -12.65
CA SER A 37 -14.74 -14.87 -13.16
C SER A 37 -13.55 -13.97 -12.74
N MET A 38 -12.50 -13.94 -13.56
CA MET A 38 -11.53 -12.87 -13.52
C MET A 38 -12.35 -11.59 -13.69
N SER A 39 -12.28 -10.64 -12.77
CA SER A 39 -12.84 -9.33 -13.05
C SER A 39 -12.12 -8.85 -14.32
N LYS A 40 -12.90 -8.62 -15.34
CA LYS A 40 -12.41 -8.16 -16.64
C LYS A 40 -11.77 -6.81 -16.39
N GLY A 41 -10.52 -6.63 -16.79
CA GLY A 41 -9.87 -5.33 -16.76
C GLY A 41 -10.71 -4.29 -17.51
N LEU A 42 -10.48 -3.04 -17.22
CA LEU A 42 -11.16 -1.93 -17.89
C LEU A 42 -10.87 -1.96 -19.39
N THR A 43 -11.86 -1.63 -20.20
CA THR A 43 -11.70 -1.38 -21.63
C THR A 43 -10.82 -0.15 -21.86
N SER A 44 -10.30 0.02 -23.07
CA SER A 44 -9.52 1.20 -23.43
C SER A 44 -10.30 2.50 -23.22
N ASP A 45 -11.59 2.51 -23.54
CA ASP A 45 -12.45 3.69 -23.37
C ASP A 45 -12.68 4.03 -21.89
N GLU A 46 -12.89 3.01 -21.05
CA GLU A 46 -13.03 3.19 -19.60
C GLU A 46 -11.72 3.72 -18.97
N ARG A 47 -10.56 3.17 -19.36
CA ARG A 47 -9.25 3.68 -18.91
C ARG A 47 -9.06 5.13 -19.33
N LEU A 48 -9.43 5.47 -20.56
CA LEU A 48 -9.34 6.84 -21.08
C LEU A 48 -10.27 7.79 -20.32
N ALA A 49 -11.49 7.35 -20.02
CA ALA A 49 -12.45 8.14 -19.26
C ALA A 49 -11.95 8.43 -17.84
N ILE A 50 -11.42 7.41 -17.14
CA ILE A 50 -10.85 7.55 -15.78
C ILE A 50 -9.62 8.46 -15.83
N ALA A 51 -8.73 8.30 -16.80
CA ALA A 51 -7.56 9.15 -16.95
C ALA A 51 -7.94 10.62 -17.22
N LYS A 52 -8.96 10.87 -18.05
CA LYS A 52 -9.49 12.23 -18.30
C LYS A 52 -10.08 12.85 -17.02
N ASP A 53 -10.86 12.09 -16.27
CA ASP A 53 -11.43 12.56 -15.00
C ASP A 53 -10.35 12.89 -13.97
N PHE A 54 -9.35 12.02 -13.82
CA PHE A 54 -8.19 12.27 -12.99
C PHE A 54 -7.45 13.56 -13.38
N LEU A 55 -7.13 13.71 -14.67
CA LEU A 55 -6.45 14.90 -15.18
C LEU A 55 -7.30 16.17 -15.05
N LYS A 56 -8.62 16.06 -15.19
CA LYS A 56 -9.56 17.18 -14.98
C LYS A 56 -9.52 17.67 -13.53
N THR A 57 -9.52 16.74 -12.55
CA THR A 57 -9.40 17.07 -11.13
C THR A 57 -8.07 17.77 -10.81
N CYS A 58 -7.00 17.36 -11.48
CA CYS A 58 -5.65 17.93 -11.30
C CYS A 58 -5.37 19.14 -12.18
N LYS A 59 -6.33 19.61 -13.00
CA LYS A 59 -6.10 20.66 -14.01
C LYS A 59 -5.44 21.92 -13.43
N GLY A 60 -4.33 22.32 -14.04
CA GLY A 60 -3.57 23.51 -13.65
C GLY A 60 -2.76 23.35 -12.36
N LYS A 61 -2.65 22.13 -11.84
CA LYS A 61 -1.87 21.82 -10.63
C LYS A 61 -0.83 20.76 -10.92
N SER A 62 0.29 20.82 -10.20
CA SER A 62 1.26 19.75 -10.10
C SER A 62 1.65 19.54 -8.63
N PHE A 63 2.03 18.34 -8.28
CA PHE A 63 2.11 17.93 -6.88
C PHE A 63 3.53 17.47 -6.52
N SER A 64 4.01 17.94 -5.36
CA SER A 64 5.29 17.49 -4.80
C SER A 64 5.13 16.27 -3.91
N THR A 65 3.91 15.99 -3.44
CA THR A 65 3.62 14.81 -2.63
C THR A 65 2.30 14.20 -3.03
N LEU A 66 2.34 12.90 -3.29
CA LEU A 66 1.18 12.10 -3.66
C LEU A 66 0.99 10.98 -2.63
N LEU A 67 -0.27 10.73 -2.28
CA LEU A 67 -0.72 9.60 -1.46
C LEU A 67 -1.73 8.80 -2.27
N ALA A 68 -1.60 7.48 -2.31
CA ALA A 68 -2.53 6.62 -3.03
C ALA A 68 -2.88 5.36 -2.24
N ASP A 69 -4.15 4.99 -2.27
CA ASP A 69 -4.66 3.71 -1.74
C ASP A 69 -5.51 3.02 -2.80
N PRO A 70 -4.87 2.43 -3.84
CA PRO A 70 -5.60 1.81 -4.93
C PRO A 70 -6.55 0.70 -4.47
N PRO A 71 -7.68 0.50 -5.14
CA PRO A 71 -8.60 -0.60 -4.86
C PRO A 71 -8.03 -1.90 -5.45
N TRP A 72 -7.00 -2.42 -4.79
CA TRP A 72 -6.26 -3.60 -5.22
C TRP A 72 -7.14 -4.81 -5.45
N GLN A 73 -6.92 -5.49 -6.57
CA GLN A 73 -7.52 -6.78 -6.86
C GLN A 73 -6.60 -7.91 -6.39
N PHE A 74 -7.10 -8.78 -5.54
CA PHE A 74 -6.38 -9.97 -5.13
C PHE A 74 -6.66 -11.11 -6.12
N GLN A 75 -5.62 -11.63 -6.76
CA GLN A 75 -5.72 -12.84 -7.57
C GLN A 75 -5.44 -14.06 -6.69
N ASN A 76 -6.44 -14.93 -6.56
CA ASN A 76 -6.28 -16.17 -5.81
C ASN A 76 -6.00 -17.33 -6.77
N ARG A 77 -4.78 -17.87 -6.74
CA ARG A 77 -4.40 -19.04 -7.56
C ARG A 77 -5.11 -20.34 -7.14
N THR A 78 -5.60 -20.43 -5.92
CA THR A 78 -6.13 -21.69 -5.34
C THR A 78 -7.64 -21.83 -5.39
N GLY A 79 -8.38 -20.87 -5.93
CA GLY A 79 -9.86 -20.90 -5.98
C GLY A 79 -10.57 -20.82 -4.63
N LYS A 80 -9.86 -20.88 -3.52
CA LYS A 80 -10.42 -20.67 -2.19
C LYS A 80 -10.47 -19.18 -1.90
N VAL A 81 -11.68 -18.63 -1.91
CA VAL A 81 -11.89 -17.22 -1.57
C VAL A 81 -11.63 -17.04 -0.08
N ALA A 82 -10.55 -16.36 0.28
CA ALA A 82 -10.34 -15.97 1.68
C ALA A 82 -11.51 -15.11 2.17
N PRO A 83 -11.86 -15.18 3.47
CA PRO A 83 -12.97 -14.38 4.02
C PRO A 83 -12.86 -12.88 3.72
N GLU A 84 -11.65 -12.36 3.54
CA GLU A 84 -11.36 -11.00 3.12
C GLU A 84 -11.91 -10.71 1.73
N HIS A 85 -11.84 -11.66 0.80
CA HIS A 85 -12.30 -11.52 -0.57
C HIS A 85 -13.83 -11.45 -0.69
N ARG A 86 -14.59 -12.10 0.19
CA ARG A 86 -16.05 -11.95 0.26
C ARG A 86 -16.47 -10.52 0.61
N ARG A 87 -15.59 -9.74 1.23
CA ARG A 87 -15.82 -8.33 1.59
C ARG A 87 -15.48 -7.37 0.45
N LEU A 88 -14.64 -7.78 -0.51
CA LEU A 88 -14.26 -6.98 -1.68
C LEU A 88 -15.39 -6.83 -2.71
N ASN A 89 -16.43 -7.66 -2.68
CA ASN A 89 -17.63 -7.49 -3.52
C ASN A 89 -18.40 -6.18 -3.27
N ARG A 90 -17.96 -5.36 -2.31
CA ARG A 90 -18.55 -4.04 -2.03
C ARG A 90 -17.94 -2.88 -2.81
N TYR A 91 -16.77 -3.08 -3.43
CA TYR A 91 -16.07 -2.03 -4.17
C TYR A 91 -15.57 -2.60 -5.50
N GLN A 92 -15.68 -1.80 -6.56
CA GLN A 92 -15.04 -2.14 -7.83
C GLN A 92 -13.53 -2.11 -7.60
N THR A 93 -12.87 -3.26 -7.78
CA THR A 93 -11.42 -3.36 -7.74
C THR A 93 -10.84 -3.06 -9.12
N MET A 94 -9.61 -2.57 -9.17
CA MET A 94 -8.87 -2.34 -10.40
C MET A 94 -7.82 -3.44 -10.59
N THR A 95 -7.61 -3.84 -11.83
CA THR A 95 -6.47 -4.72 -12.16
C THR A 95 -5.15 -3.97 -11.98
N LEU A 96 -4.05 -4.70 -11.86
CA LEU A 96 -2.72 -4.09 -11.77
C LEU A 96 -2.43 -3.18 -12.97
N ASP A 97 -2.79 -3.61 -14.18
CA ASP A 97 -2.59 -2.84 -15.40
C ASP A 97 -3.45 -1.57 -15.43
N ASP A 98 -4.68 -1.63 -14.91
CA ASP A 98 -5.53 -0.45 -14.80
C ASP A 98 -4.94 0.58 -13.84
N ILE A 99 -4.42 0.14 -12.70
CA ILE A 99 -3.74 1.02 -11.73
C ILE A 99 -2.48 1.64 -12.37
N LYS A 100 -1.64 0.83 -13.01
CA LYS A 100 -0.41 1.29 -13.67
C LYS A 100 -0.68 2.28 -14.81
N SER A 101 -1.82 2.16 -15.48
CA SER A 101 -2.18 3.02 -16.62
C SER A 101 -2.56 4.45 -16.26
N LEU A 102 -2.79 4.76 -14.97
CA LEU A 102 -3.11 6.12 -14.55
C LEU A 102 -1.95 7.09 -14.84
N PRO A 103 -2.23 8.27 -15.41
CA PRO A 103 -1.19 9.22 -15.84
C PRO A 103 -0.61 10.04 -14.66
N VAL A 104 -0.19 9.37 -13.60
CA VAL A 104 0.30 9.99 -12.36
C VAL A 104 1.57 10.81 -12.61
N ALA A 105 2.44 10.34 -13.49
CA ALA A 105 3.67 11.02 -13.84
C ALA A 105 3.43 12.43 -14.42
N SER A 106 2.29 12.66 -15.08
CA SER A 106 1.96 13.94 -15.72
C SER A 106 1.52 15.03 -14.74
N VAL A 107 1.11 14.66 -13.53
CA VAL A 107 0.66 15.61 -12.49
C VAL A 107 1.68 15.73 -11.34
N ALA A 108 2.70 14.89 -11.32
CA ALA A 108 3.77 14.96 -10.34
C ALA A 108 4.84 16.00 -10.75
N ASN A 109 5.31 16.80 -9.80
CA ASN A 109 6.44 17.69 -10.01
C ASN A 109 7.71 16.90 -10.42
N GLU A 110 8.68 17.57 -11.02
CA GLU A 110 9.96 16.97 -11.37
C GLU A 110 10.63 16.30 -10.16
N THR A 111 10.57 16.96 -9.01
CA THR A 111 10.98 16.40 -7.72
C THR A 111 9.73 16.17 -6.86
N ALA A 112 9.44 14.91 -6.58
CA ALA A 112 8.22 14.54 -5.86
C ALA A 112 8.40 13.27 -5.01
N HIS A 113 7.50 13.13 -4.03
CA HIS A 113 7.35 11.98 -3.16
C HIS A 113 6.04 11.24 -3.44
N LEU A 114 6.06 9.93 -3.41
CA LEU A 114 4.87 9.08 -3.49
C LEU A 114 4.79 8.18 -2.27
N TYR A 115 3.63 8.19 -1.65
CA TYR A 115 3.22 7.27 -0.60
C TYR A 115 2.14 6.35 -1.15
N LEU A 116 2.41 5.04 -1.23
CA LEU A 116 1.52 4.06 -1.85
C LEU A 116 1.17 2.97 -0.85
N TRP A 117 -0.10 2.90 -0.46
CA TRP A 117 -0.60 1.80 0.36
C TRP A 117 -0.67 0.50 -0.44
N VAL A 118 -0.08 -0.54 0.12
CA VAL A 118 -0.01 -1.85 -0.51
C VAL A 118 -0.30 -2.94 0.52
N PRO A 119 -1.22 -3.86 0.22
CA PRO A 119 -1.38 -5.06 1.03
C PRO A 119 -0.10 -5.90 1.05
N ASN A 120 0.23 -6.52 2.19
CA ASN A 120 1.46 -7.31 2.33
C ASN A 120 1.64 -8.36 1.22
N ALA A 121 0.54 -8.99 0.79
CA ALA A 121 0.57 -10.03 -0.25
C ALA A 121 0.81 -9.49 -1.67
N LEU A 122 0.69 -8.18 -1.89
CA LEU A 122 0.83 -7.52 -3.20
C LEU A 122 2.04 -6.57 -3.22
N LEU A 123 3.04 -6.83 -2.37
CA LEU A 123 4.26 -6.01 -2.34
C LEU A 123 4.98 -5.94 -3.69
N PRO A 124 5.17 -7.04 -4.45
CA PRO A 124 5.76 -6.97 -5.78
C PRO A 124 4.97 -6.06 -6.73
N GLU A 125 3.64 -6.20 -6.75
CA GLU A 125 2.75 -5.39 -7.59
C GLU A 125 2.80 -3.90 -7.19
N GLY A 126 2.90 -3.62 -5.89
CA GLY A 126 3.09 -2.25 -5.38
C GLY A 126 4.40 -1.61 -5.88
N LEU A 127 5.48 -2.36 -5.95
CA LEU A 127 6.76 -1.90 -6.50
C LEU A 127 6.66 -1.64 -8.02
N GLU A 128 5.91 -2.48 -8.75
CA GLU A 128 5.63 -2.26 -10.17
C GLU A 128 4.83 -0.97 -10.41
N VAL A 129 3.78 -0.73 -9.63
CA VAL A 129 2.99 0.51 -9.72
C VAL A 129 3.85 1.73 -9.45
N LEU A 130 4.69 1.68 -8.41
CA LEU A 130 5.61 2.76 -8.06
C LEU A 130 6.50 3.12 -9.25
N SER A 131 7.11 2.10 -9.89
CA SER A 131 7.95 2.24 -11.07
C SER A 131 7.17 2.77 -12.28
N ALA A 132 5.98 2.23 -12.56
CA ALA A 132 5.14 2.65 -13.68
C ALA A 132 4.73 4.11 -13.60
N TRP A 133 4.52 4.63 -12.38
CA TRP A 133 4.20 6.03 -12.12
C TRP A 133 5.44 6.96 -12.11
N GLY A 134 6.64 6.40 -12.37
CA GLY A 134 7.89 7.16 -12.49
C GLY A 134 8.57 7.47 -11.16
N PHE A 135 8.32 6.67 -10.13
CA PHE A 135 8.96 6.80 -8.81
C PHE A 135 9.89 5.62 -8.52
N HIS A 136 10.95 5.88 -7.78
CA HIS A 136 11.89 4.88 -7.32
C HIS A 136 11.68 4.60 -5.84
N TYR A 137 11.46 3.34 -5.48
CA TYR A 137 11.35 2.91 -4.10
C TYR A 137 12.58 3.31 -3.27
N LYS A 138 12.36 3.84 -2.07
CA LYS A 138 13.42 4.23 -1.13
C LYS A 138 13.25 3.65 0.25
N SER A 139 12.01 3.57 0.73
CA SER A 139 11.70 3.11 2.08
C SER A 139 10.24 2.71 2.16
N ASN A 140 9.80 2.32 3.34
CA ASN A 140 8.39 2.12 3.64
C ASN A 140 8.08 2.58 5.07
N ILE A 141 6.80 2.75 5.33
CA ILE A 141 6.26 2.93 6.66
C ILE A 141 5.34 1.74 6.93
N ILE A 142 5.49 1.11 8.07
CA ILE A 142 4.65 -0.01 8.46
C ILE A 142 3.55 0.50 9.40
N TRP A 143 2.31 0.30 9.02
CA TRP A 143 1.20 0.50 9.94
C TRP A 143 0.98 -0.78 10.75
N HIS A 144 1.34 -0.74 12.03
CA HIS A 144 1.05 -1.79 13.00
C HIS A 144 -0.32 -1.53 13.63
N LYS A 145 -1.24 -2.44 13.41
CA LYS A 145 -2.60 -2.39 13.95
C LYS A 145 -2.63 -2.96 15.35
N ILE A 146 -2.94 -2.13 16.33
CA ILE A 146 -2.99 -2.52 17.74
C ILE A 146 -4.41 -2.58 18.28
N ARG A 147 -4.57 -3.30 19.38
CA ARG A 147 -5.77 -3.29 20.22
C ARG A 147 -5.70 -2.15 21.23
N LYS A 148 -6.76 -1.99 22.03
CA LYS A 148 -6.82 -0.98 23.10
C LYS A 148 -5.78 -1.20 24.19
N ASP A 149 -5.38 -2.44 24.42
CA ASP A 149 -4.34 -2.82 25.39
C ASP A 149 -2.91 -2.66 24.85
N GLY A 150 -2.75 -2.12 23.62
CA GLY A 150 -1.45 -1.95 22.97
C GLY A 150 -0.91 -3.21 22.29
N GLY A 151 -1.51 -4.36 22.52
CA GLY A 151 -1.12 -5.61 21.84
C GLY A 151 -1.51 -5.62 20.35
N SER A 152 -0.87 -6.47 19.56
CA SER A 152 -1.18 -6.63 18.13
C SER A 152 -2.63 -7.05 17.90
N ASP A 153 -3.30 -6.47 16.87
CA ASP A 153 -4.66 -6.86 16.49
C ASP A 153 -4.65 -8.20 15.75
N GLY A 154 -4.68 -9.30 16.51
CA GLY A 154 -4.67 -10.66 15.97
C GLY A 154 -5.95 -11.09 15.23
N ARG A 155 -6.90 -10.18 14.97
CA ARG A 155 -8.16 -10.46 14.24
C ARG A 155 -8.01 -10.40 12.73
N GLY A 156 -6.83 -10.05 12.22
CA GLY A 156 -6.51 -10.11 10.80
C GLY A 156 -6.57 -11.54 10.28
N VAL A 157 -6.93 -11.73 9.02
CA VAL A 157 -6.91 -13.02 8.32
C VAL A 157 -5.70 -13.08 7.40
N GLY A 158 -5.15 -14.25 7.21
CA GLY A 158 -4.04 -14.49 6.29
C GLY A 158 -3.83 -15.99 6.13
N PHE A 159 -3.34 -16.42 4.96
CA PHE A 159 -3.11 -17.85 4.68
C PHE A 159 -1.93 -18.42 5.47
N TYR A 160 -0.88 -17.63 5.66
CA TYR A 160 0.33 -18.06 6.36
C TYR A 160 0.42 -17.45 7.75
N PHE A 161 0.25 -16.11 7.82
CA PHE A 161 0.28 -15.37 9.07
C PHE A 161 -0.94 -14.46 9.18
N ARG A 162 -1.39 -14.18 10.40
CA ARG A 162 -2.43 -13.16 10.64
C ARG A 162 -1.83 -11.78 10.40
N ASN A 163 -2.35 -11.07 9.39
CA ASN A 163 -1.85 -9.74 9.04
C ASN A 163 -2.27 -8.71 10.08
N VAL A 164 -1.32 -8.25 10.87
CA VAL A 164 -1.48 -7.15 11.83
C VAL A 164 -0.85 -5.86 11.31
N THR A 165 -0.27 -5.90 10.13
CA THR A 165 0.41 -4.76 9.49
C THR A 165 -0.14 -4.47 8.10
N GLU A 166 0.02 -3.23 7.65
CA GLU A 166 -0.06 -2.82 6.24
C GLU A 166 1.16 -1.98 5.88
N ILE A 167 1.53 -1.98 4.61
CA ILE A 167 2.72 -1.32 4.11
C ILE A 167 2.33 -0.04 3.36
N LEU A 168 2.96 1.07 3.73
CA LEU A 168 2.95 2.30 2.97
C LEU A 168 4.33 2.47 2.31
N LEU A 169 4.43 2.16 1.03
CA LEU A 169 5.67 2.33 0.27
C LEU A 169 5.98 3.81 0.11
N PHE A 170 7.26 4.16 0.24
CA PHE A 170 7.77 5.48 -0.02
C PHE A 170 8.67 5.46 -1.23
N GLY A 171 8.29 6.20 -2.26
CA GLY A 171 9.05 6.38 -3.47
C GLY A 171 9.37 7.85 -3.73
N VAL A 172 10.46 8.09 -4.45
CA VAL A 172 10.88 9.42 -4.85
C VAL A 172 11.08 9.51 -6.35
N ARG A 173 10.88 10.71 -6.87
CA ARG A 173 11.13 11.09 -8.26
C ARG A 173 12.06 12.29 -8.29
N GLY A 174 12.92 12.36 -9.30
CA GLY A 174 13.83 13.49 -9.51
C GLY A 174 15.10 13.46 -8.64
N LYS A 175 15.90 14.52 -8.78
CA LYS A 175 17.16 14.66 -8.06
C LYS A 175 16.95 15.36 -6.72
N LYS A 176 17.75 14.95 -5.71
CA LYS A 176 17.73 15.55 -4.36
C LYS A 176 16.35 15.50 -3.64
N ALA A 177 15.52 14.54 -3.99
CA ALA A 177 14.19 14.32 -3.40
C ALA A 177 14.30 13.74 -1.97
N ARG A 178 14.87 14.50 -1.04
CA ARG A 178 14.99 14.11 0.38
C ARG A 178 13.75 14.56 1.14
N THR A 179 13.41 13.84 2.19
CA THR A 179 12.41 14.27 3.17
C THR A 179 12.81 15.60 3.80
N LEU A 180 11.83 16.36 4.27
CA LEU A 180 12.06 17.59 5.04
C LEU A 180 12.85 17.29 6.33
N ALA A 181 13.55 18.29 6.86
CA ALA A 181 14.46 18.10 7.99
C ALA A 181 13.79 17.46 9.23
N PRO A 182 12.59 17.87 9.68
CA PRO A 182 11.90 17.23 10.79
C PRO A 182 11.56 15.76 10.51
N GLY A 183 11.18 15.41 9.28
CA GLY A 183 10.84 14.04 8.88
C GLY A 183 12.04 13.08 8.85
N ARG A 184 13.27 13.58 8.84
CA ARG A 184 14.48 12.72 8.80
C ARG A 184 14.70 11.94 10.11
N SER A 185 14.11 12.38 11.20
CA SER A 185 14.11 11.66 12.49
C SER A 185 12.85 10.81 12.69
N GLN A 186 11.90 10.85 11.74
CA GLN A 186 10.67 10.08 11.83
C GLN A 186 10.96 8.59 11.68
N VAL A 187 10.55 7.81 12.68
CA VAL A 187 10.58 6.34 12.57
C VAL A 187 9.59 5.87 11.51
N ASN A 188 9.93 4.80 10.80
CA ASN A 188 9.14 4.25 9.72
C ASN A 188 8.02 3.32 10.21
N MET A 189 7.36 3.68 11.29
CA MET A 189 6.24 2.91 11.86
C MET A 189 5.14 3.85 12.34
N LEU A 190 3.90 3.49 12.00
CA LEU A 190 2.67 4.00 12.59
C LEU A 190 2.06 2.91 13.46
N GLN A 191 1.77 3.21 14.69
CA GLN A 191 1.13 2.28 15.62
C GLN A 191 -0.19 2.88 16.09
N THR A 192 -1.28 2.39 15.54
CA THR A 192 -2.62 2.89 15.86
C THR A 192 -3.64 1.77 15.90
N GLN A 193 -4.77 2.05 16.52
CA GLN A 193 -5.90 1.15 16.46
C GLN A 193 -6.49 1.13 15.05
N LYS A 194 -7.01 -0.03 14.66
CA LYS A 194 -7.70 -0.22 13.40
C LYS A 194 -8.89 0.72 13.28
N ARG A 195 -9.07 1.28 12.10
CA ARG A 195 -10.22 2.12 11.74
C ARG A 195 -11.37 1.27 11.19
N GLU A 196 -12.42 1.90 10.73
CA GLU A 196 -13.48 1.26 9.97
C GLU A 196 -12.93 0.51 8.75
N HIS A 197 -13.76 -0.24 8.08
CA HIS A 197 -13.32 -1.14 7.00
C HIS A 197 -12.53 -0.40 5.92
N SER A 198 -11.32 -0.88 5.65
CA SER A 198 -10.38 -0.36 4.64
C SER A 198 -9.91 1.09 4.84
N ARG A 199 -10.30 1.79 5.90
CA ARG A 199 -9.82 3.14 6.18
C ARG A 199 -8.40 3.09 6.76
N LYS A 200 -7.54 3.92 6.20
CA LYS A 200 -6.18 4.11 6.67
C LYS A 200 -6.15 5.06 7.88
N PRO A 201 -5.09 5.04 8.72
CA PRO A 201 -4.99 5.88 9.90
C PRO A 201 -4.85 7.36 9.52
N ASP A 202 -5.60 8.25 10.18
CA ASP A 202 -5.52 9.70 9.90
C ASP A 202 -4.16 10.29 10.28
N GLU A 203 -3.44 9.64 11.18
CA GLU A 203 -2.08 10.01 11.60
C GLU A 203 -1.08 10.02 10.44
N GLN A 204 -1.37 9.29 9.35
CA GLN A 204 -0.55 9.30 8.13
C GLN A 204 -0.37 10.71 7.55
N TYR A 205 -1.40 11.54 7.58
CA TYR A 205 -1.34 12.86 6.97
C TYR A 205 -0.35 13.77 7.69
N LYS A 206 -0.41 13.81 9.03
CA LYS A 206 0.55 14.58 9.84
C LYS A 206 1.97 14.09 9.62
N LEU A 207 2.17 12.77 9.52
CA LEU A 207 3.47 12.19 9.21
C LEU A 207 3.94 12.62 7.81
N ILE A 208 3.10 12.49 6.79
CA ILE A 208 3.43 12.85 5.40
C ILE A 208 3.76 14.34 5.30
N GLU A 209 2.93 15.20 5.87
CA GLU A 209 3.11 16.66 5.83
C GLU A 209 4.39 17.10 6.55
N SER A 210 4.82 16.39 7.59
CA SER A 210 6.10 16.65 8.26
C SER A 210 7.31 16.20 7.47
N CYS A 211 7.15 15.17 6.62
CA CYS A 211 8.24 14.55 5.87
C CYS A 211 8.38 15.09 4.45
N SER A 212 7.32 15.66 3.89
CA SER A 212 7.23 15.92 2.45
C SER A 212 6.58 17.27 2.14
N PRO A 213 7.06 18.01 1.12
CA PRO A 213 6.50 19.32 0.78
C PRO A 213 5.19 19.19 -0.01
N GLY A 214 4.26 20.13 0.18
CA GLY A 214 3.14 20.32 -0.73
C GLY A 214 3.56 20.97 -2.08
N PRO A 215 2.62 21.08 -3.02
CA PRO A 215 1.20 20.72 -2.94
C PRO A 215 0.97 19.20 -2.84
N TYR A 216 -0.16 18.84 -2.20
CA TYR A 216 -0.53 17.45 -1.90
C TYR A 216 -1.69 16.96 -2.77
N LEU A 217 -1.58 15.71 -3.25
CA LEU A 217 -2.65 14.98 -3.94
C LEU A 217 -2.93 13.66 -3.22
N GLU A 218 -4.17 13.40 -2.90
CA GLU A 218 -4.63 12.07 -2.47
C GLU A 218 -5.46 11.42 -3.57
N MET A 219 -5.04 10.24 -3.98
CA MET A 219 -5.71 9.43 -5.00
C MET A 219 -6.49 8.29 -4.34
N PHE A 220 -7.65 7.97 -4.91
CA PHE A 220 -8.59 6.99 -4.36
C PHE A 220 -9.12 7.41 -2.99
N SER A 221 -9.24 8.73 -2.78
CA SER A 221 -9.60 9.32 -1.51
C SER A 221 -11.03 8.97 -1.09
N ARG A 222 -11.24 8.96 0.22
CA ARG A 222 -12.55 8.94 0.85
C ARG A 222 -12.75 10.26 1.61
N GLY A 223 -13.69 11.06 1.12
CA GLY A 223 -13.94 12.41 1.64
C GLY A 223 -12.90 13.42 1.18
N ILE A 224 -13.04 14.63 1.69
CA ILE A 224 -12.16 15.75 1.39
C ILE A 224 -11.21 16.04 2.56
N ARG A 225 -10.11 16.69 2.26
CA ARG A 225 -9.13 17.13 3.27
C ARG A 225 -8.62 18.54 2.95
N LYS A 226 -8.64 19.41 3.96
CA LYS A 226 -8.08 20.76 3.83
C LYS A 226 -6.59 20.72 3.48
N GLY A 227 -6.18 21.46 2.47
CA GLY A 227 -4.79 21.52 2.00
C GLY A 227 -4.39 20.41 1.02
N TRP A 228 -5.28 19.45 0.74
CA TRP A 228 -5.09 18.40 -0.23
C TRP A 228 -6.03 18.54 -1.42
N THR A 229 -5.54 18.30 -2.62
CA THR A 229 -6.39 17.94 -3.74
C THR A 229 -6.74 16.47 -3.61
N VAL A 230 -8.00 16.10 -3.76
CA VAL A 230 -8.47 14.73 -3.59
C VAL A 230 -9.12 14.23 -4.88
N TRP A 231 -8.88 12.96 -5.20
CA TRP A 231 -9.51 12.27 -6.32
C TRP A 231 -9.89 10.85 -5.90
N GLY A 232 -11.13 10.44 -6.16
CA GLY A 232 -11.65 9.11 -5.83
C GLY A 232 -13.17 9.06 -5.88
N ASN A 233 -13.74 7.87 -5.93
CA ASN A 233 -15.19 7.69 -6.02
C ASN A 233 -15.98 8.14 -4.78
N GLN A 234 -15.30 8.35 -3.66
CA GLN A 234 -15.87 8.83 -2.39
C GLN A 234 -15.21 10.16 -1.94
N ALA A 235 -14.55 10.85 -2.86
CA ALA A 235 -13.87 12.12 -2.61
C ALA A 235 -14.87 13.29 -2.64
N ASP A 236 -15.88 13.25 -1.76
CA ASP A 236 -16.93 14.25 -1.67
C ASP A 236 -17.14 14.73 -0.22
N GLU A 237 -17.82 15.86 -0.06
CA GLU A 237 -18.11 16.47 1.24
C GLU A 237 -19.14 15.67 2.05
N GLY A 238 -19.97 14.89 1.38
CA GLY A 238 -21.00 14.07 2.00
C GLY A 238 -20.45 12.78 2.63
N TYR A 239 -19.19 12.44 2.37
CA TYR A 239 -18.61 11.25 2.96
C TYR A 239 -18.50 11.38 4.48
N SER A 240 -19.23 10.52 5.18
CA SER A 240 -19.14 10.39 6.63
C SER A 240 -18.63 9.00 6.99
N PRO A 241 -17.52 8.90 7.74
CA PRO A 241 -17.00 7.62 8.18
C PRO A 241 -18.01 6.83 9.00
N ASP A 242 -18.25 5.57 8.64
CA ASP A 242 -19.03 4.66 9.49
C ASP A 242 -18.16 4.10 10.62
N TRP A 243 -18.32 4.68 11.79
CA TRP A 243 -17.63 4.26 13.00
C TRP A 243 -18.37 3.18 13.78
N SER A 244 -19.54 2.75 13.31
CA SER A 244 -20.39 1.81 14.03
C SER A 244 -19.70 0.49 14.32
N THR A 245 -18.87 0.02 13.39
CA THR A 245 -18.11 -1.23 13.50
C THR A 245 -16.90 -1.12 14.42
N TYR A 246 -16.35 0.11 14.61
CA TYR A 246 -15.10 0.36 15.35
C TYR A 246 -15.24 1.57 16.29
N LYS A 247 -16.37 1.74 16.92
CA LYS A 247 -16.81 2.90 17.72
C LYS A 247 -15.78 3.46 18.71
N ASN A 248 -14.82 2.69 19.13
CA ASN A 248 -13.88 3.07 20.17
C ASN A 248 -12.45 3.30 19.67
N HIS A 249 -12.24 3.35 18.34
CA HIS A 249 -10.89 3.36 17.77
C HIS A 249 -10.49 4.71 17.17
N SER A 250 -11.40 5.66 17.16
CA SER A 250 -11.29 6.89 16.38
C SER A 250 -11.26 8.16 17.20
N ARG A 251 -11.01 8.12 18.48
CA ARG A 251 -10.69 9.36 19.16
C ARG A 251 -9.37 9.86 18.59
N ALA A 252 -9.44 10.96 17.85
CA ALA A 252 -8.29 11.76 17.56
C ALA A 252 -7.53 11.94 18.87
N VAL A 253 -6.26 11.58 18.87
CA VAL A 253 -5.35 12.04 19.91
C VAL A 253 -5.25 13.52 19.63
N ALA A 254 -5.80 14.32 20.54
CA ALA A 254 -5.72 15.77 20.52
C ALA A 254 -4.26 16.22 20.56
#